data_7a4c35b6d4076a8a98b4ce84a8f8deac
#
_entry.id   7a4c35b6d4076a8a98b4ce84a8f8deac
#
_cell.length_a   1.000
_cell.length_b   1.000
_cell.length_c   1.000
_cell.angle_alpha   90.00
_cell.angle_beta   90.00
_cell.angle_gamma   90.00
#
_symmetry.space_group_name_H-M   'P 1'
#
loop_
_entity.id
_entity.type
_entity.pdbx_description
1 polymer ?
#
loop_
_entity_poly.entity_id
_entity_poly.type
_entity_poly.pdbx_seq_one_letter_code
_entity_poly.pdbx_strand_id
1 'polypeptide(L)'
;MFILTIKTSDPIAEIGLFTGEGEQLGYERWEAHRQLADTIHKMIRQLLAKQHLKLPQIGGVIGYEGPGSFTGLRIGLSVADSISYSLQIPITGSRGKNWLTKGIKSLRHKPDKKPVMPFYGAPVHITEPRK
;
A
#
# COMPACT_ATOMS: atom_id res chain seq x y z
N MET A 1 -15.27 -0.52 -8.15
CA MET A 1 -14.02 -1.13 -7.62
C MET A 1 -13.61 -0.40 -6.37
N PHE A 2 -13.22 -1.14 -5.35
CA PHE A 2 -12.68 -0.56 -4.13
C PHE A 2 -11.16 -0.72 -4.13
N ILE A 3 -10.47 0.33 -3.73
CA ILE A 3 -9.01 0.36 -3.73
C ILE A 3 -8.51 0.54 -2.31
N LEU A 4 -7.61 -0.33 -1.88
CA LEU A 4 -6.95 -0.23 -0.58
C LEU A 4 -5.58 0.41 -0.78
N THR A 5 -5.25 1.41 0.04
CA THR A 5 -3.95 2.07 -0.04
C THR A 5 -3.18 1.86 1.26
N ILE A 6 -1.87 1.65 1.15
CA ILE A 6 -1.01 1.37 2.29
C ILE A 6 0.24 2.22 2.21
N LYS A 7 0.50 2.99 3.27
CA LYS A 7 1.70 3.80 3.38
C LYS A 7 2.33 3.60 4.76
N THR A 8 3.55 3.10 4.79
CA THR A 8 4.23 2.76 6.04
C THR A 8 5.66 3.31 6.06
N SER A 9 5.83 4.56 5.65
CA SER A 9 7.17 5.14 5.48
C SER A 9 7.82 5.62 6.78
N ASP A 10 7.03 5.85 7.82
CA ASP A 10 7.52 6.44 9.06
C ASP A 10 6.90 5.73 10.26
N PRO A 11 7.15 6.20 11.49
CA PRO A 11 6.43 5.65 12.64
C PRO A 11 4.92 5.70 12.46
N ILE A 12 4.44 6.69 11.69
CA ILE A 12 3.01 6.79 11.38
C ILE A 12 2.69 5.92 10.18
N ALA A 13 1.77 4.98 10.37
CA ALA A 13 1.25 4.16 9.27
C ALA A 13 -0.08 4.74 8.83
N GLU A 14 -0.37 4.60 7.54
CA GLU A 14 -1.60 5.11 6.95
C GLU A 14 -2.19 4.08 6.02
N ILE A 15 -3.50 3.89 6.12
CA ILE A 15 -4.22 3.07 5.17
C ILE A 15 -5.46 3.84 4.72
N GLY A 16 -5.86 3.62 3.48
CA GLY A 16 -7.01 4.31 2.92
C GLY A 16 -7.87 3.37 2.10
N LEU A 17 -9.14 3.76 1.96
CA LEU A 17 -10.08 3.04 1.14
C LEU A 17 -10.71 4.03 0.18
N PHE A 18 -10.62 3.73 -1.10
CA PHE A 18 -11.09 4.64 -2.16
C PHE A 18 -11.92 3.89 -3.17
N THR A 19 -12.79 4.61 -3.88
CA THR A 19 -13.44 4.05 -5.06
C THR A 19 -12.49 4.09 -6.24
N GLY A 20 -12.82 3.39 -7.31
CA GLY A 20 -12.03 3.42 -8.54
C GLY A 20 -11.97 4.80 -9.18
N GLU A 21 -12.89 5.68 -8.84
CA GLU A 21 -12.90 7.06 -9.31
C GLU A 21 -12.09 8.00 -8.43
N GLY A 22 -11.55 7.49 -7.31
CA GLY A 22 -10.72 8.30 -6.44
C GLY A 22 -11.44 8.93 -5.26
N GLU A 23 -12.68 8.57 -5.04
CA GLU A 23 -13.43 9.08 -3.89
C GLU A 23 -12.95 8.37 -2.62
N GLN A 24 -12.59 9.14 -1.61
CA GLN A 24 -12.13 8.58 -0.34
C GLN A 24 -13.34 8.12 0.49
N LEU A 25 -13.34 6.86 0.84
CA LEU A 25 -14.38 6.27 1.69
C LEU A 25 -13.95 6.19 3.14
N GLY A 26 -12.66 6.04 3.40
CA GLY A 26 -12.14 6.00 4.74
C GLY A 26 -10.64 6.14 4.74
N TYR A 27 -10.09 6.54 5.89
CA TYR A 27 -8.65 6.73 6.03
C TYR A 27 -8.30 6.60 7.50
N GLU A 28 -7.25 5.83 7.81
CA GLU A 28 -6.77 5.64 9.17
C GLU A 28 -5.28 5.91 9.25
N ARG A 29 -4.89 6.58 10.33
CA ARG A 29 -3.47 6.83 10.64
C ARG A 29 -3.22 6.45 12.06
N TRP A 30 -2.07 5.83 12.33
CA TRP A 30 -1.71 5.49 13.71
C TRP A 30 -0.19 5.39 13.84
N GLU A 31 0.28 5.54 15.07
CA GLU A 31 1.70 5.37 15.35
C GLU A 31 1.95 3.89 15.58
N ALA A 32 2.63 3.29 14.62
CA ALA A 32 2.82 1.85 14.64
C ALA A 32 4.15 1.43 15.26
N HIS A 33 5.19 2.22 15.03
CA HIS A 33 6.53 1.92 15.54
C HIS A 33 6.90 0.46 15.27
N ARG A 34 7.30 -0.30 16.31
CA ARG A 34 7.72 -1.68 16.17
C ARG A 34 6.54 -2.65 16.00
N GLN A 35 5.33 -2.17 16.21
CA GLN A 35 4.14 -3.02 16.15
C GLN A 35 3.43 -2.97 14.82
N LEU A 36 4.07 -2.40 13.80
CA LEU A 36 3.44 -2.24 12.49
C LEU A 36 2.95 -3.58 11.93
N ALA A 37 3.81 -4.59 11.95
CA ALA A 37 3.45 -5.89 11.38
C ALA A 37 2.27 -6.53 12.13
N ASP A 38 2.17 -6.27 13.43
CA ASP A 38 1.10 -6.84 14.25
C ASP A 38 -0.21 -6.08 14.11
N THR A 39 -0.14 -4.76 13.88
CA THR A 39 -1.34 -3.92 13.91
C THR A 39 -1.95 -3.68 12.54
N ILE A 40 -1.17 -3.77 11.48
CA ILE A 40 -1.65 -3.35 10.16
C ILE A 40 -2.86 -4.15 9.68
N HIS A 41 -2.86 -5.46 9.89
CA HIS A 41 -3.99 -6.30 9.47
C HIS A 41 -5.27 -5.96 10.24
N LYS A 42 -5.12 -5.71 11.53
CA LYS A 42 -6.25 -5.30 12.37
C LYS A 42 -6.82 -3.98 11.89
N MET A 43 -5.95 -3.02 11.59
CA MET A 43 -6.39 -1.70 11.13
C MET A 43 -7.08 -1.78 9.78
N ILE A 44 -6.58 -2.63 8.89
CA ILE A 44 -7.24 -2.84 7.59
C ILE A 44 -8.64 -3.40 7.80
N ARG A 45 -8.78 -4.42 8.65
CA ARG A 45 -10.11 -4.98 8.93
C ARG A 45 -11.07 -3.95 9.51
N GLN A 46 -10.57 -3.11 10.42
CA GLN A 46 -11.40 -2.06 11.01
C GLN A 46 -11.83 -1.03 9.98
N LEU A 47 -10.91 -0.63 9.09
CA LEU A 47 -11.23 0.32 8.03
C LEU A 47 -12.34 -0.21 7.14
N LEU A 48 -12.21 -1.48 6.73
CA LEU A 48 -13.21 -2.10 5.86
C LEU A 48 -14.55 -2.27 6.58
N ALA A 49 -14.51 -2.67 7.84
CA ALA A 49 -15.74 -2.89 8.61
C ALA A 49 -16.57 -1.62 8.75
N LYS A 50 -15.92 -0.47 8.87
CA LYS A 50 -16.63 0.81 8.93
C LYS A 50 -17.44 1.09 7.67
N GLN A 51 -17.06 0.50 6.55
CA GLN A 51 -17.75 0.64 5.28
C GLN A 51 -18.58 -0.60 4.94
N HIS A 52 -18.76 -1.49 5.90
CA HIS A 52 -19.50 -2.74 5.71
C HIS A 52 -18.89 -3.59 4.60
N LEU A 53 -17.57 -3.57 4.46
CA LEU A 53 -16.85 -4.32 3.45
C LEU A 53 -15.95 -5.38 4.09
N LYS A 54 -15.64 -6.40 3.30
CA LYS A 54 -14.68 -7.43 3.67
C LYS A 54 -13.54 -7.45 2.67
N LEU A 55 -12.41 -8.01 3.07
CA LEU A 55 -11.21 -7.98 2.26
C LEU A 55 -11.42 -8.49 0.82
N PRO A 56 -12.15 -9.60 0.57
CA PRO A 56 -12.36 -10.06 -0.81
C PRO A 56 -13.06 -9.07 -1.73
N GLN A 57 -13.65 -8.02 -1.19
CA GLN A 57 -14.32 -7.02 -2.01
C GLN A 57 -13.36 -5.95 -2.55
N ILE A 58 -12.11 -5.98 -2.11
CA ILE A 58 -11.09 -5.06 -2.61
C ILE A 58 -10.70 -5.49 -4.03
N GLY A 59 -10.68 -4.53 -4.95
CA GLY A 59 -10.37 -4.81 -6.34
C GLY A 59 -9.03 -4.29 -6.82
N GLY A 60 -8.29 -3.58 -5.97
CA GLY A 60 -6.97 -3.08 -6.31
C GLY A 60 -6.24 -2.57 -5.08
N VAL A 61 -4.92 -2.56 -5.13
CA VAL A 61 -4.09 -2.13 -4.01
C VAL A 61 -3.06 -1.12 -4.51
N ILE A 62 -2.84 -0.06 -3.72
CA ILE A 62 -1.78 0.90 -3.98
C ILE A 62 -0.83 0.86 -2.80
N GLY A 63 0.44 0.57 -3.07
CA GLY A 63 1.48 0.57 -2.05
C GLY A 63 2.38 1.78 -2.21
N TYR A 64 2.64 2.48 -1.10
CA TYR A 64 3.54 3.61 -1.12
C TYR A 64 5.00 3.11 -1.14
N GLU A 65 5.72 3.48 -2.19
CA GLU A 65 7.08 3.00 -2.41
C GLU A 65 8.15 3.86 -1.76
N GLY A 66 7.77 4.99 -1.19
CA GLY A 66 8.74 5.88 -0.59
C GLY A 66 8.75 7.25 -1.23
N PRO A 67 9.68 8.09 -0.80
CA PRO A 67 10.77 7.81 0.13
C PRO A 67 10.30 7.61 1.57
N GLY A 68 11.11 6.90 2.34
CA GLY A 68 10.78 6.63 3.74
C GLY A 68 11.74 5.62 4.34
N SER A 69 11.44 5.17 5.55
CA SER A 69 12.31 4.24 6.27
C SER A 69 12.30 2.86 5.60
N PHE A 70 13.47 2.25 5.54
CA PHE A 70 13.67 0.95 4.91
C PHE A 70 12.73 -0.12 5.48
N THR A 71 12.75 -0.26 6.79
CA THR A 71 11.97 -1.31 7.45
C THR A 71 10.47 -1.07 7.29
N GLY A 72 10.03 0.17 7.52
CA GLY A 72 8.61 0.49 7.40
C GLY A 72 8.07 0.25 6.00
N LEU A 73 8.79 0.72 4.98
CA LEU A 73 8.35 0.53 3.60
C LEU A 73 8.22 -0.94 3.24
N ARG A 74 9.18 -1.76 3.66
CA ARG A 74 9.14 -3.18 3.33
C ARG A 74 7.94 -3.89 3.95
N ILE A 75 7.59 -3.54 5.18
CA ILE A 75 6.44 -4.18 5.84
C ILE A 75 5.16 -3.85 5.09
N GLY A 76 4.94 -2.57 4.80
CA GLY A 76 3.72 -2.16 4.11
C GLY A 76 3.60 -2.73 2.71
N LEU A 77 4.71 -2.72 1.95
CA LEU A 77 4.69 -3.25 0.59
C LEU A 77 4.53 -4.77 0.59
N SER A 78 5.09 -5.44 1.60
CA SER A 78 4.91 -6.88 1.75
C SER A 78 3.44 -7.23 1.98
N VAL A 79 2.77 -6.44 2.83
CA VAL A 79 1.34 -6.63 3.07
C VAL A 79 0.54 -6.37 1.79
N ALA A 80 0.86 -5.28 1.09
CA ALA A 80 0.18 -4.93 -0.16
C ALA A 80 0.33 -6.04 -1.20
N ASP A 81 1.56 -6.54 -1.38
CA ASP A 81 1.82 -7.61 -2.34
C ASP A 81 1.08 -8.88 -1.95
N SER A 82 1.04 -9.19 -0.67
CA SER A 82 0.37 -10.37 -0.14
C SER A 82 -1.14 -10.34 -0.43
N ILE A 83 -1.76 -9.18 -0.22
CA ILE A 83 -3.19 -9.02 -0.49
C ILE A 83 -3.46 -9.16 -1.98
N SER A 84 -2.65 -8.50 -2.80
CA SER A 84 -2.79 -8.58 -4.26
C SER A 84 -2.68 -10.02 -4.74
N TYR A 85 -1.67 -10.74 -4.26
CA TYR A 85 -1.45 -12.11 -4.66
C TYR A 85 -2.59 -13.02 -4.20
N SER A 86 -2.98 -12.87 -2.94
CA SER A 86 -4.02 -13.71 -2.35
C SER A 86 -5.36 -13.55 -3.05
N LEU A 87 -5.72 -12.32 -3.40
CA LEU A 87 -7.00 -12.03 -4.04
C LEU A 87 -6.92 -12.01 -5.56
N GLN A 88 -5.73 -12.13 -6.13
CA GLN A 88 -5.50 -12.07 -7.58
C GLN A 88 -6.04 -10.76 -8.15
N ILE A 89 -5.68 -9.65 -7.50
CA ILE A 89 -6.09 -8.32 -7.93
C ILE A 89 -4.87 -7.47 -8.28
N PRO A 90 -5.05 -6.44 -9.11
CA PRO A 90 -3.93 -5.60 -9.50
C PRO A 90 -3.37 -4.80 -8.33
N ILE A 91 -2.08 -4.53 -8.43
CA ILE A 91 -1.37 -3.71 -7.45
C ILE A 91 -0.51 -2.72 -8.23
N THR A 92 -0.37 -1.51 -7.69
CA THR A 92 0.57 -0.55 -8.23
C THR A 92 1.36 0.07 -7.09
N GLY A 93 2.61 0.42 -7.38
CA GLY A 93 3.43 1.19 -6.46
C GLY A 93 3.38 2.65 -6.86
N SER A 94 3.49 3.52 -5.88
CA SER A 94 3.48 4.96 -6.12
C SER A 94 4.34 5.65 -5.09
N ARG A 95 4.93 6.78 -5.46
CA ARG A 95 5.87 7.47 -4.58
C ARG A 95 5.67 8.97 -4.61
N GLY A 96 6.18 9.63 -3.56
CA GLY A 96 6.15 11.07 -3.47
C GLY A 96 4.84 11.63 -2.94
N LYS A 97 4.70 12.94 -3.02
CA LYS A 97 3.56 13.62 -2.43
C LYS A 97 2.22 13.27 -3.06
N ASN A 98 2.22 13.07 -4.37
CA ASN A 98 0.98 12.79 -5.10
C ASN A 98 0.77 11.30 -5.31
N TRP A 99 1.27 10.49 -4.39
CA TRP A 99 1.25 9.05 -4.56
C TRP A 99 -0.15 8.47 -4.69
N LEU A 100 -1.12 9.02 -3.96
CA LEU A 100 -2.50 8.52 -4.05
C LEU A 100 -3.11 8.79 -5.42
N THR A 101 -3.02 10.04 -5.88
CA THR A 101 -3.56 10.41 -7.18
C THR A 101 -2.88 9.63 -8.30
N LYS A 102 -1.57 9.55 -8.24
CA LYS A 102 -0.82 8.80 -9.26
C LYS A 102 -1.13 7.32 -9.23
N GLY A 103 -1.27 6.76 -8.02
CA GLY A 103 -1.56 5.35 -7.86
C GLY A 103 -2.93 4.98 -8.40
N ILE A 104 -3.95 5.78 -8.07
CA ILE A 104 -5.30 5.53 -8.55
C ILE A 104 -5.34 5.59 -10.08
N LYS A 105 -4.69 6.59 -10.64
CA LYS A 105 -4.62 6.73 -12.09
C LYS A 105 -3.92 5.53 -12.73
N SER A 106 -2.83 5.09 -12.13
CA SER A 106 -2.07 3.95 -12.63
C SER A 106 -2.89 2.67 -12.62
N LEU A 107 -3.62 2.41 -11.54
CA LEU A 107 -4.48 1.24 -11.47
C LEU A 107 -5.57 1.24 -12.55
N ARG A 108 -6.08 2.41 -12.85
CA ARG A 108 -7.14 2.52 -13.85
C ARG A 108 -6.63 2.30 -15.26
N HIS A 109 -5.40 2.72 -15.54
CA HIS A 109 -4.85 2.70 -16.90
C HIS A 109 -3.93 1.52 -17.17
N LYS A 110 -3.19 1.08 -16.17
CA LYS A 110 -2.22 -0.01 -16.35
C LYS A 110 -2.22 -0.93 -15.15
N PRO A 111 -3.30 -1.70 -14.96
CA PRO A 111 -3.33 -2.62 -13.83
C PRO A 111 -2.22 -3.65 -13.96
N ASP A 112 -1.54 -3.88 -12.84
CA ASP A 112 -0.41 -4.79 -12.81
C ASP A 112 -0.53 -5.66 -11.57
N LYS A 113 0.00 -6.88 -11.63
CA LYS A 113 0.00 -7.79 -10.50
C LYS A 113 1.41 -8.14 -10.05
N LYS A 114 2.39 -7.44 -10.59
CA LYS A 114 3.77 -7.68 -10.20
C LYS A 114 4.05 -7.08 -8.83
N PRO A 115 4.88 -7.74 -8.02
CA PRO A 115 5.24 -7.20 -6.72
C PRO A 115 5.83 -5.80 -6.81
N VAL A 116 5.56 -5.00 -5.80
CA VAL A 116 6.02 -3.63 -5.74
C VAL A 116 7.30 -3.55 -4.91
N MET A 117 8.28 -2.81 -5.41
CA MET A 117 9.57 -2.67 -4.75
C MET A 117 9.66 -1.31 -4.05
N PRO A 118 10.27 -1.26 -2.86
CA PRO A 118 10.41 0.01 -2.16
C PRO A 118 11.43 0.92 -2.84
N PHE A 119 11.19 2.21 -2.71
CA PHE A 119 12.10 3.25 -3.17
C PHE A 119 12.61 4.03 -1.97
N TYR A 120 13.91 4.04 -1.78
CA TYR A 120 14.50 4.59 -0.56
C TYR A 120 14.96 6.03 -0.69
N GLY A 121 14.62 6.69 -1.78
CA GLY A 121 14.94 8.11 -1.93
C GLY A 121 16.28 8.41 -2.54
N ALA A 122 17.12 7.40 -2.68
CA ALA A 122 18.44 7.54 -3.31
C ALA A 122 18.78 6.26 -4.03
N PRO A 123 19.61 6.34 -5.07
CA PRO A 123 20.04 5.10 -5.71
C PRO A 123 20.69 4.19 -4.70
N VAL A 124 20.23 2.98 -4.63
CA VAL A 124 20.80 2.02 -3.73
C VAL A 124 21.98 1.41 -4.46
N HIS A 125 23.13 1.62 -3.93
CA HIS A 125 24.26 0.91 -4.44
C HIS A 125 24.23 -0.47 -3.90
N ILE A 126 23.49 -1.27 -4.50
CA ILE A 126 23.57 -2.64 -4.17
C ILE A 126 24.60 -3.17 -5.02
N THR A 127 25.58 -3.44 -4.36
CA THR A 127 26.38 -4.35 -5.01
C THR A 127 25.64 -5.58 -5.09
N GLU A 128 25.09 -5.88 -5.94
CA GLU A 128 24.54 -6.99 -5.95
C GLU A 128 24.99 -7.81 -6.52
N PRO A 129 24.89 -8.54 -6.21
CA PRO A 129 25.51 -9.50 -6.69
C PRO A 129 25.20 -9.72 -7.86
N ARG A 130 25.40 -9.55 -8.05
CA ARG A 130 25.21 -9.72 -8.78
C ARG A 130 25.04 -10.71 -9.25
N LYS A 131 25.01 -11.06 -9.54
CA LYS A 131 25.02 -11.72 -9.96
C LYS A 131 25.24 -12.04 -10.34
#